data_6809812d5548d9d3e20f42586adb292c
#
_entry.id   6809812d5548d9d3e20f42586adb292c
#
_cell.length_a   1.000
_cell.length_b   1.000
_cell.length_c   1.000
_cell.angle_alpha   90.00
_cell.angle_beta   90.00
_cell.angle_gamma   90.00
#
_symmetry.space_group_name_H-M   'P 1'
#
loop_
_entity.id
_entity.type
_entity.pdbx_description
1 polymer ?
#
loop_
_entity_poly.entity_id
_entity_poly.type
_entity_poly.pdbx_seq_one_letter_code
_entity_poly.pdbx_strand_id
1 'polypeptide(L)'
;MKRTFSFGLLVISCWLLTLSSCAQTRDTTSIQRPTSNTQHWCYPLPGAKVISPYGARGGRSHSGTDLKKKPNDNILAAFDGEVVFSGNYYGYGNLVRIKHANGLETYYSHNSKNLVKQGDRVKAGDVIALTGRTGRATTEHLHFETRINGQHVNSNRFFDHTTHQLRADAFRNTKDGYMAKYAKASKTGKVSKKAKTKTKKAKKNKKAKNSKKSKKKSKNKKK
;
A
#
# COMPACT_ATOMS: atom_id res chain seq x y z
N MET A 1 2.75 81.47 46.38
CA MET A 1 1.39 81.85 46.79
C MET A 1 0.57 82.16 45.55
N LYS A 2 -0.58 81.63 45.51
CA LYS A 2 -1.81 81.83 44.68
C LYS A 2 -2.18 80.56 43.91
N ARG A 3 -3.20 79.94 44.49
CA ARG A 3 -4.02 78.88 43.93
C ARG A 3 -4.99 79.49 42.90
N THR A 4 -5.16 78.88 41.74
CA THR A 4 -6.34 79.09 40.93
C THR A 4 -6.95 77.77 40.58
N PHE A 5 -8.18 77.53 41.08
CA PHE A 5 -9.09 76.45 40.70
C PHE A 5 -9.69 76.79 39.32
N SER A 6 -9.65 75.84 38.40
CA SER A 6 -10.44 75.96 37.19
C SER A 6 -11.43 74.78 37.13
N PHE A 7 -12.71 75.12 37.17
CA PHE A 7 -13.84 74.23 36.99
C PHE A 7 -13.91 73.78 35.51
N GLY A 8 -13.76 72.55 35.25
CA GLY A 8 -13.93 71.94 33.94
C GLY A 8 -15.28 71.22 33.85
N LEU A 9 -16.08 71.64 32.90
CA LEU A 9 -17.46 71.25 32.61
C LEU A 9 -17.58 69.75 32.28
N LEU A 10 -18.49 69.06 32.97
CA LEU A 10 -18.84 67.67 32.76
C LEU A 10 -19.86 67.64 31.61
N VAL A 11 -19.39 67.25 30.39
CA VAL A 11 -20.29 67.01 29.27
C VAL A 11 -20.64 65.51 29.28
N ILE A 12 -21.86 65.24 29.76
CA ILE A 12 -22.46 63.89 29.69
C ILE A 12 -22.97 63.68 28.26
N SER A 13 -22.17 63.03 27.45
CA SER A 13 -22.58 62.58 26.12
C SER A 13 -23.35 61.26 26.27
N CYS A 14 -24.65 61.35 26.12
CA CYS A 14 -25.58 60.20 26.06
C CYS A 14 -25.41 59.49 24.73
N TRP A 15 -24.63 58.42 24.71
CA TRP A 15 -24.53 57.52 23.54
C TRP A 15 -25.75 56.61 23.55
N LEU A 16 -26.70 56.87 22.66
CA LEU A 16 -27.79 55.99 22.29
C LEU A 16 -27.15 54.72 21.66
N LEU A 17 -27.18 53.63 22.40
CA LEU A 17 -26.88 52.30 21.88
C LEU A 17 -28.01 51.86 20.92
N THR A 18 -27.85 52.11 19.65
CA THR A 18 -28.65 51.44 18.62
C THR A 18 -28.23 49.97 18.57
N LEU A 19 -29.03 49.10 19.16
CA LEU A 19 -28.96 47.66 18.93
C LEU A 19 -29.28 47.36 17.47
N SER A 20 -28.26 47.40 16.61
CA SER A 20 -28.33 46.84 15.28
C SER A 20 -28.33 45.32 15.44
N SER A 21 -29.55 44.75 15.37
CA SER A 21 -29.75 43.30 15.28
C SER A 21 -29.19 42.85 13.93
N CYS A 22 -27.90 42.52 13.90
CA CYS A 22 -27.29 41.82 12.78
C CYS A 22 -27.81 40.38 12.79
N ALA A 23 -28.90 40.16 12.03
CA ALA A 23 -29.36 38.82 11.70
C ALA A 23 -28.18 38.13 10.97
N GLN A 24 -27.45 37.32 11.70
CA GLN A 24 -26.49 36.35 11.10
C GLN A 24 -27.32 35.37 10.27
N THR A 25 -27.45 35.68 9.00
CA THR A 25 -27.79 34.66 8.02
C THR A 25 -26.72 33.59 8.17
N ARG A 26 -27.08 32.45 8.76
CA ARG A 26 -26.29 31.23 8.69
C ARG A 26 -26.29 30.86 7.22
N ASP A 27 -25.23 31.30 6.52
CA ASP A 27 -24.84 30.70 5.28
C ASP A 27 -24.50 29.25 5.62
N THR A 28 -25.49 28.38 5.46
CA THR A 28 -25.27 26.95 5.27
C THR A 28 -24.58 26.81 3.92
N THR A 29 -23.35 27.29 3.86
CA THR A 29 -22.41 26.84 2.82
C THR A 29 -22.28 25.36 3.05
N SER A 30 -23.13 24.62 2.34
CA SER A 30 -22.95 23.18 2.19
C SER A 30 -21.50 22.99 1.81
N ILE A 31 -20.71 22.47 2.75
CA ILE A 31 -19.38 21.95 2.46
C ILE A 31 -19.65 20.83 1.46
N GLN A 32 -19.69 21.19 0.19
CA GLN A 32 -19.66 20.22 -0.88
C GLN A 32 -18.34 19.48 -0.68
N ARG A 33 -18.48 18.31 -0.08
CA ARG A 33 -17.40 17.33 -0.02
C ARG A 33 -16.92 17.20 -1.46
N PRO A 34 -15.65 17.52 -1.76
CA PRO A 34 -15.17 17.46 -3.13
C PRO A 34 -15.39 16.03 -3.64
N THR A 35 -16.32 15.87 -4.56
CA THR A 35 -16.62 14.60 -5.25
C THR A 35 -15.56 14.30 -6.33
N SER A 36 -14.45 15.01 -6.32
CA SER A 36 -13.29 14.62 -7.10
C SER A 36 -12.67 13.42 -6.40
N ASN A 37 -12.93 12.25 -6.90
CA ASN A 37 -12.26 10.99 -6.54
C ASN A 37 -10.80 11.04 -7.02
N THR A 38 -10.09 12.12 -6.69
CA THR A 38 -8.66 12.28 -6.94
C THR A 38 -7.93 11.46 -5.90
N GLN A 39 -7.68 10.20 -6.23
CA GLN A 39 -6.78 9.38 -5.44
C GLN A 39 -5.42 10.09 -5.41
N HIS A 40 -4.97 10.53 -4.24
CA HIS A 40 -3.62 11.03 -4.05
C HIS A 40 -2.65 9.89 -4.40
N TRP A 41 -1.61 10.22 -5.12
CA TRP A 41 -0.62 9.24 -5.55
C TRP A 41 0.80 9.80 -5.52
N CYS A 42 1.75 8.90 -5.38
CA CYS A 42 3.17 9.18 -5.52
C CYS A 42 3.86 7.97 -6.16
N TYR A 43 4.86 8.19 -7.01
CA TYR A 43 5.66 7.08 -7.52
C TYR A 43 6.48 6.47 -6.38
N PRO A 44 6.48 5.13 -6.17
CA PRO A 44 7.02 4.51 -4.95
C PRO A 44 8.53 4.70 -4.77
N LEU A 45 9.29 4.90 -5.85
CA LEU A 45 10.73 5.15 -5.80
C LEU A 45 11.14 6.12 -6.93
N PRO A 46 10.94 7.45 -6.76
CA PRO A 46 11.22 8.44 -7.80
C PRO A 46 12.69 8.38 -8.27
N GLY A 47 12.90 8.42 -9.60
CA GLY A 47 14.22 8.33 -10.22
C GLY A 47 14.80 6.91 -10.30
N ALA A 48 14.05 5.88 -9.92
CA ALA A 48 14.47 4.50 -10.06
C ALA A 48 14.38 4.00 -11.51
N LYS A 49 15.27 3.05 -11.86
CA LYS A 49 15.20 2.31 -13.14
C LYS A 49 14.54 0.96 -12.92
N VAL A 50 13.70 0.52 -13.85
CA VAL A 50 13.19 -0.85 -13.87
C VAL A 50 14.31 -1.78 -14.29
N ILE A 51 14.64 -2.73 -13.41
CA ILE A 51 15.63 -3.77 -13.71
C ILE A 51 15.00 -5.11 -14.04
N SER A 52 13.73 -5.30 -13.64
CA SER A 52 12.95 -6.47 -13.99
C SER A 52 11.45 -6.14 -13.97
N PRO A 53 10.77 -6.26 -15.11
CA PRO A 53 9.34 -5.99 -15.18
C PRO A 53 8.51 -7.14 -14.59
N TYR A 54 7.23 -6.86 -14.32
CA TYR A 54 6.22 -7.85 -13.99
C TYR A 54 6.00 -8.83 -15.15
N GLY A 55 5.75 -10.10 -14.84
CA GLY A 55 5.33 -11.11 -15.80
C GLY A 55 6.30 -12.27 -16.00
N ALA A 56 6.36 -12.82 -17.21
CA ALA A 56 7.17 -14.01 -17.50
C ALA A 56 8.68 -13.72 -17.43
N ARG A 57 9.43 -14.60 -16.75
CA ARG A 57 10.87 -14.51 -16.61
C ARG A 57 11.47 -15.93 -16.66
N GLY A 58 12.03 -16.35 -17.78
CA GLY A 58 12.78 -17.60 -17.89
C GLY A 58 12.05 -18.83 -17.31
N GLY A 59 10.79 -19.07 -17.68
CA GLY A 59 9.99 -20.19 -17.17
C GLY A 59 9.37 -19.96 -15.78
N ARG A 60 9.57 -18.80 -15.16
CA ARG A 60 8.97 -18.38 -13.87
C ARG A 60 8.10 -17.14 -14.07
N SER A 61 7.18 -16.88 -13.15
CA SER A 61 6.39 -15.65 -13.11
C SER A 61 6.97 -14.70 -12.06
N HIS A 62 7.21 -13.45 -12.46
CA HIS A 62 7.60 -12.35 -11.57
C HIS A 62 6.35 -11.60 -11.13
N SER A 63 6.09 -11.59 -9.83
CA SER A 63 4.84 -11.08 -9.24
C SER A 63 4.79 -9.55 -9.09
N GLY A 64 5.92 -8.87 -9.29
CA GLY A 64 6.05 -7.42 -9.15
C GLY A 64 6.95 -6.80 -10.19
N THR A 65 7.32 -5.56 -9.97
CA THR A 65 8.32 -4.82 -10.74
C THR A 65 9.50 -4.47 -9.85
N ASP A 66 10.70 -4.84 -10.26
CA ASP A 66 11.93 -4.52 -9.52
C ASP A 66 12.45 -3.15 -9.94
N LEU A 67 12.51 -2.23 -8.99
CA LEU A 67 12.91 -0.84 -9.15
C LEU A 67 14.25 -0.62 -8.45
N LYS A 68 15.29 -0.25 -9.21
CA LYS A 68 16.64 -0.03 -8.68
C LYS A 68 16.98 1.45 -8.59
N LYS A 69 17.50 1.83 -7.43
CA LYS A 69 18.10 3.12 -7.14
C LYS A 69 19.30 2.91 -6.21
N LYS A 70 19.69 3.89 -5.40
CA LYS A 70 20.77 3.75 -4.43
C LYS A 70 20.32 2.94 -3.21
N PRO A 71 21.23 2.28 -2.50
CA PRO A 71 20.95 1.67 -1.19
C PRO A 71 20.41 2.70 -0.20
N ASN A 72 19.45 2.26 0.63
CA ASN A 72 18.82 3.09 1.66
C ASN A 72 18.10 4.35 1.15
N ASP A 73 17.76 4.41 -0.14
CA ASP A 73 16.86 5.45 -0.65
C ASP A 73 15.45 5.29 -0.07
N ASN A 74 14.78 6.41 0.13
CA ASN A 74 13.42 6.45 0.65
C ASN A 74 12.43 5.78 -0.29
N ILE A 75 11.70 4.81 0.23
CA ILE A 75 10.53 4.19 -0.42
C ILE A 75 9.29 4.93 0.06
N LEU A 76 8.47 5.38 -0.88
CA LEU A 76 7.29 6.20 -0.63
C LEU A 76 6.01 5.38 -0.78
N ALA A 77 5.00 5.67 0.04
CA ALA A 77 3.67 5.12 -0.13
C ALA A 77 3.08 5.58 -1.48
N ALA A 78 2.65 4.62 -2.31
CA ALA A 78 2.14 4.92 -3.64
C ALA A 78 0.78 5.62 -3.61
N PHE A 79 -0.04 5.33 -2.61
CA PHE A 79 -1.39 5.86 -2.41
C PHE A 79 -1.70 6.00 -0.93
N ASP A 80 -2.74 6.79 -0.60
CA ASP A 80 -3.27 6.86 0.76
C ASP A 80 -3.78 5.49 1.21
N GLY A 81 -3.52 5.11 2.48
CA GLY A 81 -3.97 3.80 2.96
C GLY A 81 -3.60 3.49 4.40
N GLU A 82 -3.76 2.23 4.76
CA GLU A 82 -3.44 1.67 6.06
C GLU A 82 -2.42 0.56 5.92
N VAL A 83 -1.38 0.58 6.74
CA VAL A 83 -0.36 -0.47 6.81
C VAL A 83 -0.97 -1.72 7.43
N VAL A 84 -1.22 -2.74 6.62
CA VAL A 84 -1.78 -4.02 7.08
C VAL A 84 -0.72 -5.04 7.46
N PHE A 85 0.54 -4.77 7.13
CA PHE A 85 1.68 -5.59 7.55
C PHE A 85 2.99 -4.79 7.46
N SER A 86 3.84 -4.93 8.47
CA SER A 86 5.22 -4.43 8.45
C SER A 86 6.11 -5.39 9.24
N GLY A 87 7.03 -6.06 8.58
CA GLY A 87 7.89 -7.05 9.21
C GLY A 87 8.66 -7.92 8.21
N ASN A 88 9.34 -8.95 8.72
CA ASN A 88 10.00 -9.93 7.85
C ASN A 88 8.99 -10.97 7.35
N TYR A 89 9.04 -11.26 6.06
CA TYR A 89 8.18 -12.24 5.40
C TYR A 89 8.99 -13.13 4.47
N TYR A 90 8.73 -14.45 4.53
CA TYR A 90 9.48 -15.43 3.76
C TYR A 90 9.58 -15.10 2.27
N GLY A 91 10.80 -14.99 1.76
CA GLY A 91 11.10 -14.65 0.38
C GLY A 91 11.14 -13.16 0.09
N TYR A 92 10.25 -12.36 0.70
CA TYR A 92 10.18 -10.91 0.53
C TYR A 92 11.19 -10.14 1.38
N GLY A 93 11.74 -10.77 2.44
CA GLY A 93 12.56 -10.08 3.43
C GLY A 93 11.73 -9.08 4.23
N ASN A 94 12.27 -7.92 4.53
CA ASN A 94 11.50 -6.86 5.18
C ASN A 94 10.46 -6.32 4.20
N LEU A 95 9.20 -6.45 4.57
CA LEU A 95 8.03 -6.15 3.75
C LEU A 95 7.15 -5.13 4.45
N VAL A 96 6.68 -4.13 3.72
CA VAL A 96 5.53 -3.29 4.08
C VAL A 96 4.40 -3.60 3.11
N ARG A 97 3.18 -3.80 3.64
CA ARG A 97 1.95 -3.93 2.86
C ARG A 97 0.99 -2.84 3.26
N ILE A 98 0.45 -2.15 2.27
CA ILE A 98 -0.54 -1.09 2.47
C ILE A 98 -1.81 -1.47 1.74
N LYS A 99 -2.93 -1.39 2.45
CA LYS A 99 -4.27 -1.54 1.89
C LYS A 99 -4.84 -0.16 1.57
N HIS A 100 -5.29 0.00 0.35
CA HIS A 100 -5.88 1.23 -0.17
C HIS A 100 -7.39 1.06 -0.40
N ALA A 101 -8.03 2.12 -0.88
CA ALA A 101 -9.42 2.05 -1.31
C ALA A 101 -9.61 1.02 -2.44
N ASN A 102 -10.86 0.57 -2.61
CA ASN A 102 -11.30 -0.29 -3.73
C ASN A 102 -10.57 -1.65 -3.83
N GLY A 103 -10.07 -2.19 -2.71
CA GLY A 103 -9.41 -3.50 -2.67
C GLY A 103 -8.01 -3.53 -3.30
N LEU A 104 -7.44 -2.37 -3.60
CA LEU A 104 -6.05 -2.23 -4.02
C LEU A 104 -5.13 -2.43 -2.81
N GLU A 105 -4.07 -3.20 -3.00
CA GLU A 105 -2.96 -3.34 -2.05
C GLU A 105 -1.64 -3.13 -2.77
N THR A 106 -0.68 -2.49 -2.08
CA THR A 106 0.70 -2.36 -2.55
C THR A 106 1.66 -3.02 -1.58
N TYR A 107 2.69 -3.66 -2.14
CA TYR A 107 3.71 -4.41 -1.43
C TYR A 107 5.08 -3.79 -1.74
N TYR A 108 5.85 -3.54 -0.68
CA TYR A 108 7.18 -2.94 -0.75
C TYR A 108 8.16 -3.86 -0.06
N SER A 109 8.98 -4.56 -0.83
CA SER A 109 9.80 -5.67 -0.35
C SER A 109 11.29 -5.44 -0.54
N HIS A 110 12.07 -6.32 0.10
CA HIS A 110 13.54 -6.31 0.14
C HIS A 110 14.10 -5.09 0.87
N ASN A 111 13.27 -4.43 1.71
CA ASN A 111 13.65 -3.23 2.44
C ASN A 111 14.85 -3.52 3.37
N SER A 112 15.76 -2.55 3.50
CA SER A 112 16.79 -2.58 4.54
C SER A 112 16.15 -2.32 5.91
N LYS A 113 15.18 -1.39 5.94
CA LYS A 113 14.45 -1.02 7.16
C LYS A 113 13.02 -0.59 6.81
N ASN A 114 12.05 -1.08 7.58
CA ASN A 114 10.69 -0.55 7.59
C ASN A 114 10.63 0.61 8.59
N LEU A 115 10.00 1.72 8.21
CA LEU A 115 9.87 2.93 9.01
C LEU A 115 8.47 3.11 9.59
N VAL A 116 7.52 2.27 9.15
CA VAL A 116 6.13 2.24 9.61
C VAL A 116 5.81 0.88 10.22
N LYS A 117 4.75 0.82 11.02
CA LYS A 117 4.24 -0.40 11.68
C LYS A 117 2.82 -0.70 11.24
N GLN A 118 2.38 -1.93 11.47
CA GLN A 118 1.00 -2.34 11.21
C GLN A 118 0.02 -1.47 12.00
N GLY A 119 -1.05 -1.03 11.33
CA GLY A 119 -2.09 -0.13 11.84
C GLY A 119 -1.83 1.35 11.54
N ASP A 120 -0.62 1.73 11.11
CA ASP A 120 -0.33 3.11 10.74
C ASP A 120 -1.14 3.53 9.50
N ARG A 121 -1.65 4.78 9.52
CA ARG A 121 -2.26 5.42 8.35
C ARG A 121 -1.22 6.26 7.65
N VAL A 122 -1.09 6.07 6.35
CA VAL A 122 -0.12 6.77 5.50
C VAL A 122 -0.81 7.49 4.37
N LYS A 123 -0.21 8.58 3.94
CA LYS A 123 -0.59 9.31 2.72
C LYS A 123 0.37 9.00 1.58
N ALA A 124 -0.08 9.18 0.37
CA ALA A 124 0.78 9.10 -0.81
C ALA A 124 1.98 10.06 -0.65
N GLY A 125 3.18 9.52 -0.85
CA GLY A 125 4.43 10.26 -0.65
C GLY A 125 5.06 10.15 0.74
N ASP A 126 4.38 9.58 1.74
CA ASP A 126 5.00 9.32 3.03
C ASP A 126 6.14 8.30 2.90
N VAL A 127 7.24 8.54 3.61
CA VAL A 127 8.38 7.62 3.65
C VAL A 127 8.02 6.43 4.55
N ILE A 128 7.95 5.24 3.96
CA ILE A 128 7.50 4.01 4.65
C ILE A 128 8.61 3.00 4.90
N ALA A 129 9.67 3.04 4.11
CA ALA A 129 10.79 2.10 4.21
C ALA A 129 12.04 2.66 3.50
N LEU A 130 13.15 1.94 3.61
CA LEU A 130 14.40 2.20 2.91
C LEU A 130 14.72 1.02 1.97
N THR A 131 15.23 1.31 0.77
CA THR A 131 15.67 0.29 -0.18
C THR A 131 16.78 -0.59 0.39
N GLY A 132 16.76 -1.88 0.05
CA GLY A 132 17.74 -2.82 0.57
C GLY A 132 17.85 -4.11 -0.24
N ARG A 133 18.38 -5.16 0.42
CA ARG A 133 18.66 -6.47 -0.18
C ARG A 133 18.29 -7.62 0.74
N THR A 134 17.17 -7.49 1.47
CA THR A 134 16.72 -8.56 2.38
C THR A 134 15.91 -9.63 1.64
N GLY A 135 15.72 -10.78 2.28
CA GLY A 135 15.00 -11.91 1.68
C GLY A 135 15.75 -12.57 0.53
N ARG A 136 15.08 -12.78 -0.61
CA ARG A 136 15.68 -13.45 -1.79
C ARG A 136 16.32 -12.50 -2.79
N ALA A 137 16.48 -11.24 -2.44
CA ALA A 137 17.11 -10.26 -3.32
C ALA A 137 18.59 -10.60 -3.56
N THR A 138 19.03 -10.63 -4.81
CA THR A 138 20.44 -10.80 -5.19
C THR A 138 21.18 -9.47 -5.28
N THR A 139 20.46 -8.39 -5.56
CA THR A 139 20.96 -7.02 -5.61
C THR A 139 20.04 -6.11 -4.82
N GLU A 140 20.49 -4.90 -4.50
CA GLU A 140 19.65 -3.89 -3.86
C GLU A 140 18.63 -3.33 -4.83
N HIS A 141 17.34 -3.42 -4.47
CA HIS A 141 16.21 -2.90 -5.24
C HIS A 141 14.95 -2.92 -4.39
N LEU A 142 13.95 -2.17 -4.81
CA LEU A 142 12.57 -2.31 -4.34
C LEU A 142 11.85 -3.30 -5.25
N HIS A 143 11.36 -4.40 -4.70
CA HIS A 143 10.37 -5.24 -5.37
C HIS A 143 8.98 -4.69 -5.05
N PHE A 144 8.35 -4.08 -6.04
CA PHE A 144 7.06 -3.41 -5.92
C PHE A 144 5.95 -4.24 -6.56
N GLU A 145 4.93 -4.61 -5.76
CA GLU A 145 3.75 -5.30 -6.27
C GLU A 145 2.50 -4.46 -6.09
N THR A 146 1.59 -4.59 -7.03
CA THR A 146 0.20 -4.13 -6.92
C THR A 146 -0.71 -5.35 -6.95
N ARG A 147 -1.69 -5.39 -6.06
CA ARG A 147 -2.69 -6.47 -5.99
C ARG A 147 -4.07 -5.87 -5.87
N ILE A 148 -5.04 -6.55 -6.47
CA ILE A 148 -6.46 -6.22 -6.36
C ILE A 148 -7.17 -7.45 -5.81
N ASN A 149 -7.81 -7.30 -4.64
CA ASN A 149 -8.46 -8.40 -3.94
C ASN A 149 -7.54 -9.64 -3.79
N GLY A 150 -6.26 -9.40 -3.47
CA GLY A 150 -5.23 -10.43 -3.29
C GLY A 150 -4.60 -10.97 -4.57
N GLN A 151 -5.08 -10.60 -5.76
CA GLN A 151 -4.52 -11.06 -7.03
C GLN A 151 -3.46 -10.09 -7.56
N HIS A 152 -2.33 -10.63 -8.01
CA HIS A 152 -1.25 -9.85 -8.62
C HIS A 152 -1.71 -9.17 -9.89
N VAL A 153 -1.39 -7.88 -10.01
CA VAL A 153 -1.66 -7.04 -11.16
C VAL A 153 -0.37 -6.39 -11.60
N ASN A 154 -0.17 -6.25 -12.89
CA ASN A 154 0.99 -5.52 -13.41
C ASN A 154 0.95 -4.06 -12.95
N SER A 155 2.01 -3.59 -12.27
CA SER A 155 2.12 -2.22 -11.79
C SER A 155 2.10 -1.17 -12.92
N ASN A 156 2.44 -1.55 -14.16
CA ASN A 156 2.24 -0.73 -15.36
C ASN A 156 0.77 -0.35 -15.61
N ARG A 157 -0.18 -1.02 -14.94
CA ARG A 157 -1.58 -0.63 -14.97
C ARG A 157 -1.82 0.70 -14.31
N PHE A 158 -1.04 1.00 -13.27
CA PHE A 158 -1.17 2.21 -12.47
C PHE A 158 -0.12 3.25 -12.87
N PHE A 159 1.12 2.85 -13.04
CA PHE A 159 2.24 3.74 -13.27
C PHE A 159 2.91 3.51 -14.63
N ASP A 160 3.24 4.58 -15.30
CA ASP A 160 4.25 4.55 -16.35
C ASP A 160 5.62 4.58 -15.68
N HIS A 161 6.32 3.47 -15.73
CA HIS A 161 7.64 3.35 -15.10
C HIS A 161 8.77 4.09 -15.82
N THR A 162 8.52 4.62 -17.03
CA THR A 162 9.48 5.44 -17.76
C THR A 162 9.39 6.90 -17.32
N THR A 163 8.17 7.41 -17.21
CA THR A 163 7.91 8.82 -16.83
C THR A 163 7.70 9.00 -15.34
N HIS A 164 7.52 7.90 -14.58
CA HIS A 164 7.16 7.86 -13.15
C HIS A 164 5.81 8.56 -12.86
N GLN A 165 4.93 8.61 -13.83
CA GLN A 165 3.62 9.25 -13.71
C GLN A 165 2.53 8.22 -13.51
N LEU A 166 1.46 8.61 -12.81
CA LEU A 166 0.23 7.84 -12.77
C LEU A 166 -0.41 7.86 -14.17
N ARG A 167 -0.83 6.71 -14.65
CA ARG A 167 -1.53 6.61 -15.94
C ARG A 167 -2.93 7.24 -15.84
N ALA A 168 -3.31 7.99 -16.86
CA ALA A 168 -4.61 8.66 -16.90
C ALA A 168 -5.81 7.70 -16.82
N ASP A 169 -5.60 6.42 -17.18
CA ASP A 169 -6.60 5.35 -17.13
C ASP A 169 -6.45 4.40 -15.93
N ALA A 170 -5.52 4.69 -15.00
CA ALA A 170 -5.18 3.81 -13.87
C ALA A 170 -6.41 3.32 -13.08
N PHE A 171 -7.39 4.20 -12.84
CA PHE A 171 -8.61 3.91 -12.09
C PHE A 171 -9.89 3.97 -12.94
N ARG A 172 -9.78 4.24 -14.23
CA ARG A 172 -10.95 4.49 -15.10
C ARG A 172 -11.91 3.29 -15.18
N ASN A 173 -11.42 2.08 -14.99
CA ASN A 173 -12.18 0.83 -15.03
C ASN A 173 -12.47 0.25 -13.64
N THR A 174 -12.38 1.03 -12.58
CA THR A 174 -12.62 0.54 -11.21
C THR A 174 -14.08 0.27 -10.92
N LYS A 175 -15.01 0.95 -11.61
CA LYS A 175 -16.46 0.73 -11.44
C LYS A 175 -17.02 -0.39 -12.32
N ASP A 176 -16.56 -0.54 -13.58
CA ASP A 176 -17.28 -1.34 -14.58
C ASP A 176 -16.51 -2.45 -15.30
N GLY A 177 -15.19 -2.56 -15.17
CA GLY A 177 -14.45 -3.54 -15.96
C GLY A 177 -13.40 -4.33 -15.18
N TYR A 178 -12.31 -3.70 -14.85
CA TYR A 178 -11.17 -4.41 -14.30
C TYR A 178 -11.39 -4.85 -12.85
N MET A 179 -11.87 -3.94 -11.99
CA MET A 179 -12.16 -4.26 -10.58
C MET A 179 -13.40 -5.16 -10.44
N ALA A 180 -14.41 -4.99 -11.29
CA ALA A 180 -15.57 -5.88 -11.33
C ALA A 180 -15.18 -7.32 -11.73
N LYS A 181 -14.24 -7.49 -12.67
CA LYS A 181 -13.71 -8.81 -13.05
C LYS A 181 -13.03 -9.52 -11.86
N TYR A 182 -12.23 -8.81 -11.08
CA TYR A 182 -11.54 -9.36 -9.92
C TYR A 182 -12.49 -9.56 -8.71
N ALA A 183 -13.45 -8.66 -8.50
CA ALA A 183 -14.48 -8.82 -7.47
C ALA A 183 -15.35 -10.06 -7.72
N LYS A 184 -15.71 -10.36 -8.98
CA LYS A 184 -16.43 -11.60 -9.35
C LYS A 184 -15.56 -12.84 -9.11
N ALA A 185 -14.26 -12.80 -9.41
CA ALA A 185 -13.35 -13.91 -9.18
C ALA A 185 -13.22 -14.27 -7.68
N SER A 186 -13.25 -13.28 -6.79
CA SER A 186 -13.18 -13.50 -5.33
C SER A 186 -14.48 -14.09 -4.76
N LYS A 187 -15.65 -13.73 -5.31
CA LYS A 187 -16.96 -14.27 -4.89
C LYS A 187 -17.20 -15.71 -5.36
N THR A 188 -16.58 -16.14 -6.45
CA THR A 188 -16.73 -17.50 -6.97
C THR A 188 -15.83 -18.52 -6.30
N GLY A 189 -15.21 -18.24 -5.16
CA GLY A 189 -14.59 -19.16 -4.18
C GLY A 189 -14.06 -20.54 -4.64
N LYS A 190 -13.88 -20.73 -5.94
CA LYS A 190 -13.22 -21.89 -6.52
C LYS A 190 -11.71 -21.68 -6.58
N VAL A 191 -11.11 -21.51 -5.40
CA VAL A 191 -9.73 -21.96 -5.22
C VAL A 191 -9.72 -23.41 -5.66
N SER A 192 -9.13 -23.66 -6.81
CA SER A 192 -9.09 -24.98 -7.42
C SER A 192 -8.58 -25.99 -6.38
N LYS A 193 -9.44 -26.90 -5.92
CA LYS A 193 -9.10 -28.03 -5.05
C LYS A 193 -8.00 -28.93 -5.64
N LYS A 194 -7.52 -28.63 -6.86
CA LYS A 194 -6.48 -29.36 -7.59
C LYS A 194 -5.07 -29.25 -6.95
N ALA A 195 -4.77 -28.17 -6.20
CA ALA A 195 -3.46 -28.04 -5.54
C ALA A 195 -3.36 -28.88 -4.24
N LYS A 196 -4.48 -29.07 -3.51
CA LYS A 196 -4.47 -29.90 -2.27
C LYS A 196 -4.38 -31.39 -2.53
N THR A 197 -4.79 -31.87 -3.71
CA THR A 197 -4.75 -33.32 -4.04
C THR A 197 -3.36 -33.80 -4.44
N LYS A 198 -2.53 -32.92 -5.07
CA LYS A 198 -1.14 -33.29 -5.43
C LYS A 198 -0.24 -33.43 -4.20
N THR A 199 -0.41 -32.59 -3.18
CA THR A 199 0.40 -32.66 -1.95
C THR A 199 0.05 -33.87 -1.07
N LYS A 200 -1.22 -34.30 -1.02
CA LYS A 200 -1.63 -35.53 -0.29
C LYS A 200 -1.10 -36.79 -0.99
N LYS A 201 -1.10 -36.82 -2.33
CA LYS A 201 -0.59 -37.98 -3.10
C LYS A 201 0.94 -38.09 -2.99
N ALA A 202 1.68 -36.97 -2.97
CA ALA A 202 3.13 -36.96 -2.78
C ALA A 202 3.56 -37.40 -1.36
N LYS A 203 2.81 -37.00 -0.30
CA LYS A 203 3.07 -37.45 1.08
C LYS A 203 2.78 -38.94 1.28
N LYS A 204 1.73 -39.46 0.63
CA LYS A 204 1.37 -40.91 0.71
C LYS A 204 2.43 -41.80 0.04
N ASN A 205 2.95 -41.37 -1.11
CA ASN A 205 4.02 -42.10 -1.84
C ASN A 205 5.37 -42.07 -1.11
N LYS A 206 5.69 -40.97 -0.37
CA LYS A 206 6.94 -40.87 0.41
C LYS A 206 6.90 -41.78 1.65
N LYS A 207 5.71 -41.93 2.28
CA LYS A 207 5.53 -42.81 3.44
C LYS A 207 5.59 -44.32 3.04
N ALA A 208 5.05 -44.68 1.86
CA ALA A 208 5.10 -46.06 1.32
C ALA A 208 6.52 -46.49 0.88
N LYS A 209 7.34 -45.54 0.34
CA LYS A 209 8.75 -45.84 0.00
C LYS A 209 9.63 -46.03 1.24
N ASN A 210 9.40 -45.26 2.31
CA ASN A 210 10.18 -45.43 3.55
C ASN A 210 9.86 -46.73 4.29
N SER A 211 8.61 -47.20 4.29
CA SER A 211 8.23 -48.47 4.92
C SER A 211 8.79 -49.70 4.17
N LYS A 212 8.97 -49.64 2.84
CA LYS A 212 9.63 -50.70 2.07
C LYS A 212 11.13 -50.74 2.29
N LYS A 213 11.77 -49.58 2.55
CA LYS A 213 13.23 -49.50 2.79
C LYS A 213 13.62 -50.05 4.18
N SER A 214 12.77 -49.88 5.19
CA SER A 214 13.00 -50.43 6.54
C SER A 214 12.80 -51.93 6.58
N LYS A 215 11.82 -52.50 5.87
CA LYS A 215 11.61 -53.98 5.77
C LYS A 215 12.74 -54.71 5.00
N LYS A 216 13.42 -54.00 4.05
CA LYS A 216 14.55 -54.59 3.32
C LYS A 216 15.84 -54.61 4.14
N LYS A 217 16.02 -53.66 5.07
CA LYS A 217 17.19 -53.60 5.99
C LYS A 217 17.10 -54.64 7.10
N SER A 218 15.89 -55.04 7.56
CA SER A 218 15.74 -56.06 8.58
C SER A 218 15.93 -57.52 8.08
N LYS A 219 15.70 -57.78 6.77
CA LYS A 219 15.96 -59.10 6.16
C LYS A 219 17.41 -59.36 5.88
N ASN A 220 18.25 -58.34 5.67
CA ASN A 220 19.70 -58.52 5.42
C ASN A 220 20.57 -58.59 6.70
N LYS A 221 19.94 -58.49 7.89
CA LYS A 221 20.67 -58.63 9.18
C LYS A 221 20.46 -60.03 9.83
N LYS A 222 19.75 -60.96 9.14
CA LYS A 222 19.49 -62.33 9.58
C LYS A 222 20.07 -63.39 8.63
N LYS A 223 21.13 -63.05 7.89
CA LYS A 223 21.96 -64.01 7.18
C LYS A 223 23.40 -63.90 7.64
#